data_0c0cbbc0bb61899c0d68b67d434770b9
#
_entry.id   0c0cbbc0bb61899c0d68b67d434770b9
#
_cell.length_a   1.000
_cell.length_b   1.000
_cell.length_c   1.000
_cell.angle_alpha   90.00
_cell.angle_beta   90.00
_cell.angle_gamma   90.00
#
_symmetry.space_group_name_H-M   'P 1'
#
loop_
_entity.id
_entity.type
_entity.pdbx_description
1 polymer ?
#
loop_
_entity_poly.entity_id
_entity_poly.type
_entity_poly.pdbx_seq_one_letter_code
_entity_poly.pdbx_strand_id
1 'polypeptide(L)'
;MFRPLALALALALVPILSLCFAAGTATAIEPIDSGWPQVARARDGECALNVTGNGRFYRIAASGLGAGASGRFFVSNGDMKPLDWRIRADGDGEFARYYLPFRHDRNGDVVLGDTVRVAVTTTDCELSTAFRWRRAEVVVH
;
A
#
# COMPACT_ATOMS: atom_id res chain seq x y z
N MET A 1 -82.44 11.49 16.41
CA MET A 1 -81.67 12.69 16.74
C MET A 1 -80.23 12.30 17.02
N PHE A 2 -79.35 12.29 16.05
CA PHE A 2 -77.95 12.02 16.23
C PHE A 2 -77.13 13.23 15.83
N ARG A 3 -76.37 13.79 16.73
CA ARG A 3 -75.43 14.86 16.50
C ARG A 3 -74.08 14.28 16.12
N PRO A 4 -73.40 14.68 15.04
CA PRO A 4 -72.06 14.28 14.80
C PRO A 4 -71.08 15.21 15.53
N LEU A 5 -70.13 14.54 16.28
CA LEU A 5 -68.96 15.21 16.84
C LEU A 5 -67.97 15.50 15.70
N ALA A 6 -67.60 16.74 15.56
CA ALA A 6 -66.50 17.17 14.71
C ALA A 6 -65.17 16.97 15.44
N LEU A 7 -64.31 16.10 14.90
CA LEU A 7 -62.95 15.93 15.42
C LEU A 7 -62.04 16.87 14.67
N ALA A 8 -61.52 17.87 15.34
CA ALA A 8 -60.54 18.78 14.81
C ALA A 8 -59.16 18.13 14.89
N LEU A 9 -58.56 17.86 13.74
CA LEU A 9 -57.17 17.35 13.64
C LEU A 9 -56.21 18.53 13.58
N ALA A 10 -55.48 18.76 14.68
CA ALA A 10 -54.44 19.76 14.74
C ALA A 10 -53.15 19.15 14.10
N LEU A 11 -52.76 19.64 12.91
CA LEU A 11 -51.47 19.37 12.32
C LEU A 11 -50.38 20.18 13.04
N ALA A 12 -49.55 19.50 13.79
CA ALA A 12 -48.34 20.10 14.36
C ALA A 12 -47.25 20.10 13.28
N LEU A 13 -46.90 21.26 12.74
CA LEU A 13 -45.70 21.49 11.94
C LEU A 13 -44.46 21.39 12.82
N VAL A 14 -43.67 20.31 12.62
CA VAL A 14 -42.35 20.17 13.22
C VAL A 14 -41.35 20.84 12.29
N PRO A 15 -40.60 21.88 12.68
CA PRO A 15 -39.54 22.43 11.88
C PRO A 15 -38.35 21.44 11.86
N ILE A 16 -38.03 20.89 10.69
CA ILE A 16 -36.85 20.09 10.46
C ILE A 16 -35.65 21.05 10.48
N LEU A 17 -34.92 21.09 11.62
CA LEU A 17 -33.63 21.74 11.72
C LEU A 17 -32.64 20.95 10.86
N SER A 18 -32.35 21.42 9.64
CA SER A 18 -31.25 20.90 8.81
C SER A 18 -29.93 21.27 9.47
N LEU A 19 -29.32 20.32 10.22
CA LEU A 19 -27.93 20.41 10.60
C LEU A 19 -27.07 20.24 9.33
N CYS A 20 -26.57 21.34 8.78
CA CYS A 20 -25.46 21.32 7.84
C CYS A 20 -24.21 20.86 8.59
N PHE A 21 -23.91 19.57 8.51
CA PHE A 21 -22.56 19.10 8.83
C PHE A 21 -21.62 19.66 7.76
N ALA A 22 -20.84 20.67 8.13
CA ALA A 22 -19.67 21.05 7.35
C ALA A 22 -18.72 19.85 7.36
N ALA A 23 -18.71 19.09 6.26
CA ALA A 23 -17.72 18.08 6.01
C ALA A 23 -16.37 18.79 5.92
N GLY A 24 -15.63 18.81 7.02
CA GLY A 24 -14.24 19.23 7.01
C GLY A 24 -13.50 18.37 6.00
N THR A 25 -12.94 18.98 4.97
CA THR A 25 -12.05 18.30 4.03
C THR A 25 -10.82 17.86 4.83
N ALA A 26 -10.81 16.59 5.23
CA ALA A 26 -9.59 15.97 5.73
C ALA A 26 -8.58 16.05 4.59
N THR A 27 -7.55 16.87 4.73
CA THR A 27 -6.40 16.85 3.84
C THR A 27 -5.75 15.48 3.99
N ALA A 28 -5.94 14.62 2.99
CA ALA A 28 -5.27 13.33 2.94
C ALA A 28 -3.77 13.60 2.97
N ILE A 29 -3.08 13.07 3.97
CA ILE A 29 -1.62 13.11 4.03
C ILE A 29 -1.12 12.29 2.84
N GLU A 30 -0.44 12.95 1.91
CA GLU A 30 0.10 12.29 0.73
C GLU A 30 1.13 11.22 1.17
N PRO A 31 1.05 9.98 0.65
CA PRO A 31 2.01 8.94 1.00
C PRO A 31 3.44 9.37 0.68
N ILE A 32 4.40 9.00 1.53
CA ILE A 32 5.81 9.39 1.37
C ILE A 32 6.46 8.87 0.07
N ASP A 33 5.84 7.91 -0.57
CA ASP A 33 6.23 7.29 -1.83
C ASP A 33 5.46 7.86 -3.04
N SER A 34 4.68 8.91 -2.84
CA SER A 34 3.99 9.60 -3.92
C SER A 34 5.00 10.12 -4.94
N GLY A 35 4.75 9.78 -6.22
CA GLY A 35 5.63 10.16 -7.32
C GLY A 35 6.93 9.36 -7.45
N TRP A 36 7.17 8.34 -6.64
CA TRP A 36 8.35 7.49 -6.87
C TRP A 36 8.21 6.68 -8.17
N PRO A 37 9.24 6.67 -9.02
CA PRO A 37 9.19 5.91 -10.26
C PRO A 37 9.07 4.40 -10.00
N GLN A 38 8.33 3.71 -10.87
CA GLN A 38 8.31 2.26 -10.88
C GLN A 38 9.65 1.73 -11.42
N VAL A 39 10.31 0.88 -10.64
CA VAL A 39 11.62 0.31 -10.97
C VAL A 39 11.54 -1.16 -11.39
N ALA A 40 10.52 -1.90 -10.92
CA ALA A 40 10.27 -3.28 -11.31
C ALA A 40 8.80 -3.65 -11.13
N ARG A 41 8.38 -4.69 -11.86
CA ARG A 41 7.03 -5.27 -11.72
C ARG A 41 7.03 -6.73 -12.12
N ALA A 42 6.05 -7.48 -11.59
CA ALA A 42 5.69 -8.83 -12.07
C ALA A 42 4.17 -8.98 -12.03
N ARG A 43 3.65 -9.95 -12.76
CA ARG A 43 2.24 -10.34 -12.75
C ARG A 43 2.12 -11.85 -12.82
N ASP A 44 1.08 -12.37 -12.17
CA ASP A 44 0.65 -13.76 -12.24
C ASP A 44 -0.88 -13.77 -12.10
N GLY A 45 -1.59 -13.97 -13.22
CA GLY A 45 -3.04 -13.82 -13.29
C GLY A 45 -3.49 -12.42 -12.85
N GLU A 46 -4.36 -12.38 -11.86
CA GLU A 46 -4.85 -11.12 -11.25
C GLU A 46 -3.86 -10.51 -10.26
N CYS A 47 -2.83 -11.27 -9.87
CA CYS A 47 -1.83 -10.81 -8.92
C CYS A 47 -0.80 -9.91 -9.59
N ALA A 48 -0.41 -8.86 -8.89
CA ALA A 48 0.63 -7.94 -9.35
C ALA A 48 1.62 -7.63 -8.22
N LEU A 49 2.89 -7.55 -8.58
CA LEU A 49 3.97 -7.07 -7.72
C LEU A 49 4.57 -5.83 -8.37
N ASN A 50 4.58 -4.72 -7.63
CA ASN A 50 5.15 -3.47 -8.07
C ASN A 50 6.24 -3.01 -7.09
N VAL A 51 7.35 -2.56 -7.62
CA VAL A 51 8.42 -1.93 -6.85
C VAL A 51 8.57 -0.50 -7.36
N THR A 52 8.36 0.45 -6.47
CA THR A 52 8.63 1.87 -6.71
C THR A 52 9.79 2.32 -5.82
N GLY A 53 10.55 3.30 -6.23
CA GLY A 53 11.67 3.75 -5.41
C GLY A 53 12.33 5.02 -5.90
N ASN A 54 13.00 5.71 -4.99
CA ASN A 54 13.75 6.94 -5.24
C ASN A 54 15.27 6.72 -5.29
N GLY A 55 15.72 5.46 -5.43
CA GLY A 55 17.14 5.09 -5.42
C GLY A 55 17.71 4.84 -4.02
N ARG A 56 17.06 5.32 -2.98
CA ARG A 56 17.46 5.10 -1.57
C ARG A 56 16.46 4.21 -0.82
N PHE A 57 15.18 4.48 -1.01
CA PHE A 57 14.08 3.73 -0.43
C PHE A 57 13.25 3.13 -1.54
N TYR A 58 12.69 1.97 -1.26
CA TYR A 58 11.82 1.26 -2.17
C TYR A 58 10.55 0.85 -1.44
N ARG A 59 9.41 1.00 -2.11
CA ARG A 59 8.16 0.39 -1.70
C ARG A 59 7.91 -0.84 -2.55
N ILE A 60 7.76 -1.97 -1.91
CA ILE A 60 7.42 -3.25 -2.54
C ILE A 60 5.97 -3.51 -2.18
N ALA A 61 5.11 -3.56 -3.19
CA ALA A 61 3.68 -3.73 -3.02
C ALA A 61 3.15 -4.85 -3.91
N ALA A 62 2.37 -5.74 -3.33
CA ALA A 62 1.64 -6.78 -4.04
C ALA A 62 0.14 -6.56 -3.89
N SER A 63 -0.63 -6.83 -4.94
CA SER A 63 -2.08 -6.70 -4.99
C SER A 63 -2.71 -7.90 -5.68
N GLY A 64 -4.02 -8.07 -5.51
CA GLY A 64 -4.76 -9.20 -6.07
C GLY A 64 -4.50 -10.53 -5.37
N LEU A 65 -3.90 -10.52 -4.16
CA LEU A 65 -3.53 -11.73 -3.42
C LEU A 65 -4.73 -12.47 -2.80
N GLY A 66 -5.92 -11.86 -2.85
CA GLY A 66 -7.09 -12.31 -2.11
C GLY A 66 -7.12 -11.76 -0.67
N ALA A 67 -8.32 -11.40 -0.20
CA ALA A 67 -8.54 -10.82 1.12
C ALA A 67 -8.02 -11.74 2.24
N GLY A 68 -7.09 -11.25 3.04
CA GLY A 68 -6.52 -11.99 4.16
C GLY A 68 -5.64 -13.19 3.78
N ALA A 69 -5.26 -13.34 2.50
CA ALA A 69 -4.40 -14.43 2.03
C ALA A 69 -3.08 -14.47 2.79
N SER A 70 -2.68 -15.66 3.21
CA SER A 70 -1.38 -15.88 3.84
C SER A 70 -0.34 -16.26 2.80
N GLY A 71 0.89 -15.82 3.00
CA GLY A 71 1.97 -16.10 2.05
C GLY A 71 3.36 -15.88 2.64
N ARG A 72 4.34 -15.82 1.75
CA ARG A 72 5.74 -15.51 2.07
C ARG A 72 6.21 -14.32 1.27
N PHE A 73 7.00 -13.49 1.91
CA PHE A 73 7.72 -12.38 1.31
C PHE A 73 9.21 -12.64 1.44
N PHE A 74 9.88 -12.68 0.32
CA PHE A 74 11.31 -12.94 0.24
C PHE A 74 12.02 -11.78 -0.44
N VAL A 75 13.14 -11.33 0.15
CA VAL A 75 14.02 -10.34 -0.47
C VAL A 75 15.46 -10.76 -0.29
N SER A 76 16.22 -10.76 -1.36
CA SER A 76 17.68 -10.95 -1.31
C SER A 76 18.40 -9.79 -2.00
N ASN A 77 19.57 -9.43 -1.48
CA ASN A 77 20.41 -8.36 -2.02
C ASN A 77 21.87 -8.81 -1.96
N GLY A 78 22.40 -9.25 -3.10
CA GLY A 78 23.74 -9.80 -3.18
C GLY A 78 23.97 -10.96 -2.20
N ASP A 79 25.03 -10.90 -1.44
CA ASP A 79 25.44 -11.88 -0.42
C ASP A 79 24.89 -11.59 0.99
N MET A 80 24.01 -10.58 1.13
CA MET A 80 23.34 -10.31 2.40
C MET A 80 22.42 -11.48 2.77
N LYS A 81 22.23 -11.67 4.08
CA LYS A 81 21.26 -12.63 4.59
C LYS A 81 19.87 -12.26 4.03
N PRO A 82 19.19 -13.18 3.33
CA PRO A 82 17.86 -12.90 2.82
C PRO A 82 16.86 -12.60 3.93
N LEU A 83 15.90 -11.73 3.63
CA LEU A 83 14.69 -11.56 4.41
C LEU A 83 13.67 -12.58 3.92
N ASP A 84 13.10 -13.34 4.83
CA ASP A 84 12.11 -14.37 4.51
C ASP A 84 11.03 -14.33 5.61
N TRP A 85 9.90 -13.73 5.30
CA TRP A 85 8.83 -13.47 6.26
C TRP A 85 7.51 -14.09 5.83
N ARG A 86 6.78 -14.58 6.81
CA ARG A 86 5.36 -14.85 6.62
C ARG A 86 4.62 -13.53 6.56
N ILE A 87 3.71 -13.43 5.60
CA ILE A 87 2.88 -12.25 5.40
C ILE A 87 1.40 -12.64 5.39
N ARG A 88 0.57 -11.63 5.56
CA ARG A 88 -0.85 -11.71 5.35
C ARG A 88 -1.31 -10.47 4.58
N ALA A 89 -2.05 -10.69 3.50
CA ALA A 89 -2.71 -9.62 2.77
C ALA A 89 -3.81 -8.99 3.65
N ASP A 90 -4.10 -7.74 3.42
CA ASP A 90 -5.20 -7.02 4.08
C ASP A 90 -6.59 -7.43 3.53
N GLY A 91 -7.63 -6.67 3.92
CA GLY A 91 -9.01 -6.92 3.49
C GLY A 91 -9.23 -6.69 1.99
N ASP A 92 -8.38 -5.91 1.34
CA ASP A 92 -8.42 -5.61 -0.09
C ASP A 92 -7.51 -6.54 -0.92
N GLY A 93 -6.86 -7.51 -0.26
CA GLY A 93 -5.93 -8.43 -0.90
C GLY A 93 -4.58 -7.78 -1.24
N GLU A 94 -4.20 -6.77 -0.48
CA GLU A 94 -2.96 -6.03 -0.69
C GLU A 94 -1.93 -6.32 0.42
N PHE A 95 -0.66 -6.19 0.05
CA PHE A 95 0.48 -6.22 0.96
C PHE A 95 1.51 -5.20 0.50
N ALA A 96 2.08 -4.43 1.41
CA ALA A 96 3.17 -3.51 1.09
C ALA A 96 4.22 -3.43 2.20
N ARG A 97 5.46 -3.23 1.80
CA ARG A 97 6.60 -3.00 2.69
C ARG A 97 7.57 -1.99 2.09
N TYR A 98 8.15 -1.19 2.96
CA TYR A 98 9.32 -0.39 2.59
C TYR A 98 10.59 -1.20 2.80
N TYR A 99 11.52 -1.04 1.85
CA TYR A 99 12.80 -1.72 1.86
C TYR A 99 13.93 -0.72 1.64
N LEU A 100 14.96 -0.83 2.43
CA LEU A 100 16.20 -0.06 2.32
C LEU A 100 17.33 -1.02 1.99
N PRO A 101 17.80 -1.09 0.74
CA PRO A 101 18.89 -1.97 0.31
C PRO A 101 20.24 -1.39 0.71
N PHE A 102 20.41 -1.11 2.00
CA PHE A 102 21.64 -0.51 2.50
C PHE A 102 22.65 -1.62 2.84
N ARG A 103 23.82 -1.52 2.27
CA ARG A 103 24.90 -2.47 2.47
C ARG A 103 26.23 -1.74 2.53
N HIS A 104 27.08 -2.17 3.47
CA HIS A 104 28.49 -1.84 3.51
C HIS A 104 29.32 -3.06 3.15
N ASP A 105 30.42 -2.87 2.49
CA ASP A 105 31.44 -3.89 2.34
C ASP A 105 32.24 -4.09 3.65
N ARG A 106 33.26 -4.96 3.61
CA ARG A 106 34.10 -5.23 4.79
C ARG A 106 34.91 -4.03 5.25
N ASN A 107 35.10 -3.03 4.39
CA ASN A 107 35.85 -1.79 4.69
C ASN A 107 34.93 -0.68 5.19
N GLY A 108 33.62 -0.91 5.22
CA GLY A 108 32.62 0.08 5.60
C GLY A 108 32.14 0.97 4.44
N ASP A 109 32.57 0.69 3.22
CA ASP A 109 32.13 1.41 2.03
C ASP A 109 30.73 0.92 1.57
N VAL A 110 29.94 1.85 1.07
CA VAL A 110 28.61 1.54 0.54
C VAL A 110 28.72 0.80 -0.79
N VAL A 111 28.22 -0.41 -0.84
CA VAL A 111 28.16 -1.20 -2.08
C VAL A 111 26.97 -0.72 -2.92
N LEU A 112 27.26 -0.33 -4.16
CA LEU A 112 26.28 0.16 -5.12
C LEU A 112 26.02 -0.86 -6.23
N GLY A 113 24.80 -0.83 -6.77
CA GLY A 113 24.47 -1.54 -7.99
C GLY A 113 24.18 -3.04 -7.84
N ASP A 114 24.03 -3.53 -6.62
CA ASP A 114 23.58 -4.90 -6.40
C ASP A 114 22.16 -5.13 -6.93
N THR A 115 21.93 -6.36 -7.37
CA THR A 115 20.60 -6.78 -7.79
C THR A 115 19.81 -7.24 -6.57
N VAL A 116 18.73 -6.53 -6.29
CA VAL A 116 17.73 -6.93 -5.30
C VAL A 116 16.70 -7.82 -5.99
N ARG A 117 16.50 -9.03 -5.47
CA ARG A 117 15.44 -9.95 -5.90
C ARG A 117 14.34 -9.96 -4.87
N VAL A 118 13.11 -9.89 -5.35
CA VAL A 118 11.90 -9.87 -4.52
C VAL A 118 10.97 -10.97 -5.00
N ALA A 119 10.39 -11.72 -4.07
CA ALA A 119 9.32 -12.65 -4.36
C ALA A 119 8.18 -12.53 -3.33
N VAL A 120 6.96 -12.69 -3.80
CA VAL A 120 5.75 -12.83 -2.99
C VAL A 120 5.04 -14.07 -3.46
N THR A 121 4.83 -15.03 -2.57
CA THR A 121 4.17 -16.29 -2.88
C THR A 121 2.99 -16.49 -1.92
N THR A 122 1.83 -16.77 -2.49
CA THR A 122 0.63 -17.22 -1.76
C THR A 122 0.19 -18.57 -2.30
N THR A 123 -0.96 -19.10 -1.89
CA THR A 123 -1.54 -20.31 -2.47
C THR A 123 -1.84 -20.12 -3.97
N ASP A 124 -2.26 -18.93 -4.37
CA ASP A 124 -2.84 -18.65 -5.68
C ASP A 124 -1.93 -17.82 -6.59
N CYS A 125 -0.83 -17.27 -6.06
CA CYS A 125 0.06 -16.37 -6.78
C CYS A 125 1.53 -16.67 -6.50
N GLU A 126 2.34 -16.65 -7.57
CA GLU A 126 3.81 -16.69 -7.49
C GLU A 126 4.40 -15.49 -8.24
N LEU A 127 4.76 -14.47 -7.51
CA LEU A 127 5.26 -13.21 -8.04
C LEU A 127 6.75 -13.07 -7.74
N SER A 128 7.56 -12.82 -8.76
CA SER A 128 8.99 -12.55 -8.58
C SER A 128 9.49 -11.50 -9.56
N THR A 129 10.38 -10.64 -9.09
CA THR A 129 11.03 -9.61 -9.91
C THR A 129 12.39 -9.25 -9.33
N ALA A 130 13.15 -8.46 -10.08
CA ALA A 130 14.44 -7.96 -9.63
C ALA A 130 14.65 -6.52 -10.12
N PHE A 131 15.41 -5.75 -9.33
CA PHE A 131 15.82 -4.40 -9.70
C PHE A 131 17.25 -4.16 -9.23
N ARG A 132 17.93 -3.21 -9.90
CA ARG A 132 19.26 -2.77 -9.47
C ARG A 132 19.10 -1.64 -8.48
N TRP A 133 19.69 -1.81 -7.31
CA TRP A 133 19.82 -0.73 -6.36
C TRP A 133 20.91 0.24 -6.82
N ARG A 134 20.58 1.51 -6.90
CA ARG A 134 21.54 2.60 -7.10
C ARG A 134 21.20 3.69 -6.08
N ARG A 135 22.23 4.18 -5.41
CA ARG A 135 22.08 5.39 -4.61
C ARG A 135 21.72 6.53 -5.56
N ALA A 136 20.63 7.26 -5.25
CA ALA A 136 20.36 8.50 -5.98
C ALA A 136 21.57 9.43 -5.79
N GLU A 137 22.16 9.88 -6.88
CA GLU A 137 23.10 10.98 -6.81
C GLU A 137 22.33 12.21 -6.33
N VAL A 138 22.66 12.68 -5.15
CA VAL A 138 22.14 13.95 -4.65
C VAL A 138 22.89 15.01 -5.42
N VAL A 139 22.30 15.53 -6.49
CA VAL A 139 22.78 16.73 -7.15
C VAL A 139 22.50 17.88 -6.19
N VAL A 140 23.51 18.29 -5.45
CA VAL A 140 23.47 19.51 -4.65
C VAL A 140 23.60 20.68 -5.62
N HIS A 141 22.50 21.40 -5.83
CA HIS A 141 22.49 22.66 -6.57
C HIS A 141 22.84 23.82 -5.63
#